data_0a7a236bdc5f23b307bdb675215b50f4
#
_entry.id   0a7a236bdc5f23b307bdb675215b50f4
#
_cell.length_a   1.000
_cell.length_b   1.000
_cell.length_c   1.000
_cell.angle_alpha   90.00
_cell.angle_beta   90.00
_cell.angle_gamma   90.00
#
_symmetry.space_group_name_H-M   'P 1'
#
loop_
_entity.id
_entity.type
_entity.pdbx_description
1 polymer ?
#
loop_
_entity_poly.entity_id
_entity_poly.type
_entity_poly.pdbx_seq_one_letter_code
_entity_poly.pdbx_strand_id
1 'polypeptide(L)'
;GVASLHTDILKNVELNNFYRIYPEKFNNKTNGITFRRWLLHSNPQLTELIISLIGDGYKKDATQLEKLLEYKDNEEVLNKILEIKDTKKMELKNVLRDRQNISINENSIFDIQIKRLHEYKRQQLNALYVIHKYLEIKAGKKPTTPITVFFGAKAAPAYIIAQDIIHLILCLQELINNDHEVNPYLNVVMVENYNVTWAEKLIPACDISEQISLASKEASGTGNMKFMLNGALTVGTMDGANVEIYEEVGKDNIFIFGLSAQE
;
A
#
# COMPACT_ATOMS: atom_id res chain seq x y z
N GLY A 1 -7.32 -7.76 20.69
CA GLY A 1 -6.50 -6.98 19.77
C GLY A 1 -6.63 -7.47 18.35
N VAL A 2 -6.20 -6.65 17.39
CA VAL A 2 -6.33 -6.90 15.94
C VAL A 2 -4.96 -6.99 15.24
N ALA A 3 -3.88 -6.86 15.99
CA ALA A 3 -2.51 -7.22 15.64
C ALA A 3 -1.71 -7.47 16.93
N SER A 4 -0.63 -8.23 16.85
CA SER A 4 0.15 -8.68 18.01
C SER A 4 0.69 -7.51 18.84
N LEU A 5 1.43 -6.59 18.22
CA LEU A 5 1.99 -5.39 18.87
C LEU A 5 0.91 -4.59 19.65
N HIS A 6 -0.22 -4.31 19.03
CA HIS A 6 -1.29 -3.54 19.65
C HIS A 6 -2.04 -4.32 20.74
N THR A 7 -2.08 -5.64 20.65
CA THR A 7 -2.60 -6.48 21.74
C THR A 7 -1.71 -6.37 22.97
N ASP A 8 -0.39 -6.35 22.79
CA ASP A 8 0.56 -6.18 23.90
C ASP A 8 0.52 -4.78 24.50
N ILE A 9 0.35 -3.73 23.68
CA ILE A 9 0.11 -2.36 24.17
C ILE A 9 -1.16 -2.32 25.02
N LEU A 10 -2.27 -2.94 24.58
CA LEU A 10 -3.50 -3.01 25.37
C LEU A 10 -3.29 -3.72 26.72
N LYS A 11 -2.58 -4.84 26.75
CA LYS A 11 -2.31 -5.61 27.98
C LYS A 11 -1.39 -4.87 28.94
N ASN A 12 -0.31 -4.29 28.42
CA ASN A 12 0.81 -3.83 29.24
C ASN A 12 0.74 -2.32 29.57
N VAL A 13 0.00 -1.53 28.77
CA VAL A 13 -0.08 -0.07 28.90
C VAL A 13 -1.53 0.39 29.11
N GLU A 14 -2.34 0.37 28.05
CA GLU A 14 -3.64 1.05 28.03
C GLU A 14 -4.68 0.43 28.97
N LEU A 15 -4.76 -0.88 29.04
CA LEU A 15 -5.75 -1.63 29.82
C LEU A 15 -5.09 -2.56 30.86
N ASN A 16 -3.86 -2.26 31.29
CA ASN A 16 -3.10 -3.11 32.19
C ASN A 16 -3.86 -3.47 33.49
N ASN A 17 -4.57 -2.52 34.08
CA ASN A 17 -5.35 -2.77 35.31
C ASN A 17 -6.45 -3.82 35.09
N PHE A 18 -7.12 -3.76 33.93
CA PHE A 18 -8.13 -4.78 33.55
C PHE A 18 -7.49 -6.11 33.20
N TYR A 19 -6.33 -6.08 32.52
CA TYR A 19 -5.60 -7.29 32.19
C TYR A 19 -5.13 -8.05 33.45
N ARG A 20 -4.71 -7.36 34.48
CA ARG A 20 -4.31 -7.97 35.77
C ARG A 20 -5.49 -8.67 36.49
N ILE A 21 -6.73 -8.17 36.29
CA ILE A 21 -7.93 -8.76 36.93
C ILE A 21 -8.54 -9.87 36.06
N TYR A 22 -8.53 -9.70 34.75
CA TYR A 22 -9.18 -10.61 33.78
C TYR A 22 -8.26 -10.97 32.61
N PRO A 23 -7.12 -11.63 32.85
CA PRO A 23 -6.15 -11.91 31.77
C PRO A 23 -6.71 -12.77 30.65
N GLU A 24 -7.64 -13.69 30.97
CA GLU A 24 -8.29 -14.58 30.01
C GLU A 24 -9.22 -13.86 28.98
N LYS A 25 -9.60 -12.62 29.28
CA LYS A 25 -10.42 -11.81 28.36
C LYS A 25 -9.60 -11.12 27.26
N PHE A 26 -8.27 -11.13 27.38
CA PHE A 26 -7.37 -10.49 26.42
C PHE A 26 -6.77 -11.54 25.48
N ASN A 27 -7.08 -11.41 24.20
CA ASN A 27 -6.50 -12.24 23.17
C ASN A 27 -6.24 -11.44 21.90
N ASN A 28 -5.39 -11.96 21.01
CA ASN A 28 -5.12 -11.40 19.71
C ASN A 28 -5.84 -12.18 18.60
N LYS A 29 -6.44 -11.44 17.66
CA LYS A 29 -6.94 -11.94 16.38
C LYS A 29 -6.48 -10.95 15.32
N THR A 30 -5.27 -11.15 14.79
CA THR A 30 -4.74 -10.32 13.72
C THR A 30 -5.74 -10.26 12.56
N ASN A 31 -6.01 -9.06 12.06
CA ASN A 31 -6.90 -8.89 10.93
C ASN A 31 -6.40 -9.67 9.73
N GLY A 32 -7.32 -10.09 8.90
CA GLY A 32 -7.06 -10.74 7.62
C GLY A 32 -7.86 -10.09 6.49
N ILE A 33 -7.68 -10.64 5.30
CA ILE A 33 -8.36 -10.24 4.07
C ILE A 33 -8.99 -11.44 3.38
N THR A 34 -10.00 -11.20 2.56
CA THR A 34 -10.62 -12.27 1.77
C THR A 34 -10.00 -12.35 0.37
N PHE A 35 -9.62 -13.55 -0.06
CA PHE A 35 -9.16 -13.80 -1.43
C PHE A 35 -10.25 -13.51 -2.47
N ARG A 36 -11.53 -13.73 -2.15
CA ARG A 36 -12.64 -13.49 -3.09
C ARG A 36 -12.61 -12.12 -3.71
N ARG A 37 -12.45 -11.07 -2.88
CA ARG A 37 -12.39 -9.69 -3.39
C ARG A 37 -11.00 -9.30 -3.86
N TRP A 38 -10.00 -9.53 -3.01
CA TRP A 38 -8.68 -8.90 -3.16
C TRP A 38 -7.71 -9.66 -4.05
N LEU A 39 -8.12 -10.82 -4.55
CA LEU A 39 -7.37 -11.58 -5.54
C LEU A 39 -8.30 -12.06 -6.68
N LEU A 40 -9.28 -12.93 -6.38
CA LEU A 40 -10.11 -13.56 -7.42
C LEU A 40 -10.90 -12.54 -8.26
N HIS A 41 -11.49 -11.53 -7.61
CA HIS A 41 -12.29 -10.50 -8.28
C HIS A 41 -11.40 -9.38 -8.87
N SER A 42 -10.48 -8.84 -8.07
CA SER A 42 -9.68 -7.67 -8.49
C SER A 42 -8.53 -8.02 -9.43
N ASN A 43 -8.02 -9.25 -9.41
CA ASN A 43 -6.89 -9.70 -10.23
C ASN A 43 -7.07 -11.12 -10.77
N PRO A 44 -8.05 -11.33 -11.68
CA PRO A 44 -8.34 -12.65 -12.22
C PRO A 44 -7.16 -13.28 -12.97
N GLN A 45 -6.35 -12.49 -13.67
CA GLN A 45 -5.17 -12.99 -14.38
C GLN A 45 -4.12 -13.57 -13.42
N LEU A 46 -3.84 -12.89 -12.31
CA LEU A 46 -2.95 -13.41 -11.26
C LEU A 46 -3.56 -14.65 -10.61
N THR A 47 -4.87 -14.67 -10.39
CA THR A 47 -5.60 -15.83 -9.88
C THR A 47 -5.41 -17.05 -10.77
N GLU A 48 -5.59 -16.90 -12.09
CA GLU A 48 -5.42 -17.97 -13.07
C GLU A 48 -3.99 -18.49 -13.12
N LEU A 49 -2.99 -17.59 -13.06
CA LEU A 49 -1.59 -17.97 -12.97
C LEU A 49 -1.32 -18.80 -11.71
N ILE A 50 -1.74 -18.34 -10.53
CA ILE A 50 -1.57 -19.07 -9.27
C ILE A 50 -2.21 -20.46 -9.35
N ILE A 51 -3.45 -20.55 -9.85
CA ILE A 51 -4.14 -21.83 -9.99
C ILE A 51 -3.38 -22.77 -10.93
N SER A 52 -2.83 -22.27 -12.03
CA SER A 52 -2.06 -23.08 -12.96
C SER A 52 -0.77 -23.65 -12.37
N LEU A 53 -0.16 -22.93 -11.40
CA LEU A 53 1.10 -23.32 -10.77
C LEU A 53 0.90 -24.26 -9.58
N ILE A 54 -0.05 -23.95 -8.68
CA ILE A 54 -0.20 -24.63 -7.40
C ILE A 54 -1.59 -25.21 -7.12
N GLY A 55 -2.53 -25.07 -8.07
CA GLY A 55 -3.92 -25.46 -7.88
C GLY A 55 -4.73 -24.43 -7.07
N ASP A 56 -5.99 -24.73 -6.78
CA ASP A 56 -6.92 -23.80 -6.15
C ASP A 56 -7.11 -24.00 -4.64
N GLY A 57 -6.37 -24.91 -4.04
CA GLY A 57 -6.46 -25.27 -2.62
C GLY A 57 -6.20 -24.09 -1.67
N TYR A 58 -5.39 -23.10 -2.08
CA TYR A 58 -5.11 -21.90 -1.31
C TYR A 58 -6.36 -21.08 -0.95
N LYS A 59 -7.44 -21.24 -1.71
CA LYS A 59 -8.74 -20.57 -1.43
C LYS A 59 -9.35 -21.01 -0.09
N LYS A 60 -8.98 -22.19 0.38
CA LYS A 60 -9.44 -22.77 1.66
C LYS A 60 -8.33 -22.75 2.71
N ASP A 61 -7.08 -22.88 2.28
CA ASP A 61 -5.91 -22.94 3.13
C ASP A 61 -4.81 -22.04 2.55
N ALA A 62 -4.69 -20.83 3.11
CA ALA A 62 -3.76 -19.80 2.62
C ALA A 62 -2.29 -20.25 2.67
N THR A 63 -1.92 -21.18 3.54
CA THR A 63 -0.53 -21.68 3.64
C THR A 63 -0.05 -22.34 2.36
N GLN A 64 -0.97 -22.81 1.52
CA GLN A 64 -0.62 -23.39 0.23
C GLN A 64 0.01 -22.39 -0.76
N LEU A 65 -0.12 -21.08 -0.52
CA LEU A 65 0.60 -20.06 -1.31
C LEU A 65 2.13 -20.19 -1.16
N GLU A 66 2.64 -20.79 -0.09
CA GLU A 66 4.08 -21.05 0.09
C GLU A 66 4.66 -21.90 -1.04
N LYS A 67 3.85 -22.74 -1.71
CA LYS A 67 4.29 -23.52 -2.88
C LYS A 67 4.77 -22.63 -4.03
N LEU A 68 4.37 -21.36 -4.08
CA LEU A 68 4.87 -20.41 -5.08
C LEU A 68 6.38 -20.16 -4.94
N LEU A 69 6.98 -20.41 -3.77
CA LEU A 69 8.42 -20.29 -3.57
C LEU A 69 9.23 -21.21 -4.50
N GLU A 70 8.66 -22.31 -4.98
CA GLU A 70 9.28 -23.20 -5.96
C GLU A 70 9.53 -22.50 -7.31
N TYR A 71 8.81 -21.43 -7.60
CA TYR A 71 8.87 -20.66 -8.85
C TYR A 71 9.62 -19.33 -8.72
N LYS A 72 10.22 -19.03 -7.57
CA LYS A 72 10.87 -17.73 -7.29
C LYS A 72 11.97 -17.34 -8.29
N ASP A 73 12.64 -18.32 -8.87
CA ASP A 73 13.73 -18.15 -9.83
C ASP A 73 13.33 -18.60 -11.27
N ASN A 74 12.04 -18.87 -11.50
CA ASN A 74 11.54 -19.29 -12.81
C ASN A 74 11.23 -18.06 -13.68
N GLU A 75 12.10 -17.78 -14.65
CA GLU A 75 11.99 -16.58 -15.52
C GLU A 75 10.66 -16.52 -16.28
N GLU A 76 10.09 -17.64 -16.74
CA GLU A 76 8.81 -17.66 -17.45
C GLU A 76 7.67 -17.20 -16.54
N VAL A 77 7.66 -17.68 -15.29
CA VAL A 77 6.65 -17.29 -14.29
C VAL A 77 6.82 -15.82 -13.89
N LEU A 78 8.07 -15.37 -13.68
CA LEU A 78 8.36 -13.98 -13.34
C LEU A 78 7.92 -13.03 -14.45
N ASN A 79 8.20 -13.36 -15.72
CA ASN A 79 7.76 -12.57 -16.87
C ASN A 79 6.23 -12.52 -16.96
N LYS A 80 5.52 -13.62 -16.72
CA LYS A 80 4.04 -13.61 -16.67
C LYS A 80 3.49 -12.71 -15.58
N ILE A 81 4.14 -12.67 -14.40
CA ILE A 81 3.74 -11.76 -13.30
C ILE A 81 3.92 -10.30 -13.74
N LEU A 82 5.02 -9.96 -14.42
CA LEU A 82 5.25 -8.62 -14.96
C LEU A 82 4.21 -8.24 -16.02
N GLU A 83 3.90 -9.11 -16.97
CA GLU A 83 2.86 -8.90 -17.98
C GLU A 83 1.47 -8.65 -17.34
N ILE A 84 1.13 -9.38 -16.28
CA ILE A 84 -0.09 -9.18 -15.52
C ILE A 84 -0.07 -7.78 -14.86
N LYS A 85 1.05 -7.38 -14.27
CA LYS A 85 1.22 -6.06 -13.67
C LYS A 85 1.02 -4.96 -14.71
N ASP A 86 1.66 -5.06 -15.87
CA ASP A 86 1.53 -4.08 -16.95
C ASP A 86 0.08 -3.98 -17.44
N THR A 87 -0.61 -5.11 -17.55
CA THR A 87 -2.05 -5.15 -17.87
C THR A 87 -2.87 -4.37 -16.84
N LYS A 88 -2.60 -4.54 -15.53
CA LYS A 88 -3.30 -3.82 -14.46
C LYS A 88 -3.00 -2.33 -14.46
N LYS A 89 -1.78 -1.93 -14.76
CA LYS A 89 -1.41 -0.52 -14.93
C LYS A 89 -2.14 0.12 -16.10
N MET A 90 -2.24 -0.59 -17.23
CA MET A 90 -2.99 -0.13 -18.40
C MET A 90 -4.50 -0.02 -18.12
N GLU A 91 -5.09 -0.99 -17.40
CA GLU A 91 -6.49 -0.91 -16.96
C GLU A 91 -6.71 0.33 -16.07
N LEU A 92 -5.82 0.60 -15.10
CA LEU A 92 -5.91 1.76 -14.21
C LEU A 92 -5.78 3.06 -14.99
N LYS A 93 -4.82 3.17 -15.93
CA LYS A 93 -4.66 4.32 -16.84
C LYS A 93 -5.94 4.64 -17.56
N ASN A 94 -6.61 3.64 -18.16
CA ASN A 94 -7.86 3.84 -18.86
C ASN A 94 -8.98 4.34 -17.94
N VAL A 95 -9.11 3.76 -16.75
CA VAL A 95 -10.13 4.18 -15.77
C VAL A 95 -9.88 5.62 -15.29
N LEU A 96 -8.64 6.03 -15.07
CA LEU A 96 -8.30 7.42 -14.68
C LEU A 96 -8.62 8.40 -15.78
N ARG A 97 -8.26 8.07 -17.04
CA ARG A 97 -8.61 8.89 -18.19
C ARG A 97 -10.13 9.08 -18.31
N ASP A 98 -10.89 7.98 -18.20
CA ASP A 98 -12.33 7.99 -18.43
C ASP A 98 -13.11 8.65 -17.28
N ARG A 99 -12.63 8.56 -16.04
CA ARG A 99 -13.32 9.10 -14.85
C ARG A 99 -12.86 10.49 -14.42
N GLN A 100 -11.57 10.78 -14.56
CA GLN A 100 -10.97 12.01 -14.04
C GLN A 100 -10.27 12.84 -15.13
N ASN A 101 -10.26 12.38 -16.39
CA ASN A 101 -9.52 13.00 -17.49
C ASN A 101 -8.00 13.16 -17.17
N ILE A 102 -7.44 12.20 -16.40
CA ILE A 102 -6.03 12.17 -16.04
C ILE A 102 -5.32 11.17 -16.92
N SER A 103 -4.24 11.60 -17.57
CA SER A 103 -3.33 10.73 -18.32
C SER A 103 -2.09 10.44 -17.49
N ILE A 104 -1.69 9.17 -17.41
CA ILE A 104 -0.49 8.73 -16.70
C ILE A 104 0.39 7.89 -17.60
N ASN A 105 1.68 7.78 -17.25
CA ASN A 105 2.62 6.88 -17.89
C ASN A 105 2.56 5.51 -17.21
N GLU A 106 2.02 4.50 -17.88
CA GLU A 106 1.91 3.12 -17.39
C GLU A 106 3.26 2.45 -17.14
N ASN A 107 4.34 2.94 -17.78
CA ASN A 107 5.69 2.43 -17.59
C ASN A 107 6.41 3.06 -16.38
N SER A 108 5.75 3.98 -15.66
CA SER A 108 6.29 4.54 -14.41
C SER A 108 6.13 3.57 -13.25
N ILE A 109 6.94 3.74 -12.20
CA ILE A 109 6.71 3.08 -10.92
C ILE A 109 5.43 3.66 -10.30
N PHE A 110 4.47 2.80 -9.96
CA PHE A 110 3.25 3.21 -9.28
C PHE A 110 3.44 3.09 -7.77
N ASP A 111 3.68 4.23 -7.12
CA ASP A 111 3.80 4.39 -5.69
C ASP A 111 2.44 4.82 -5.12
N ILE A 112 1.83 4.00 -4.27
CA ILE A 112 0.42 4.14 -3.90
C ILE A 112 0.21 4.22 -2.39
N GLN A 113 -0.44 5.30 -1.96
CA GLN A 113 -0.93 5.50 -0.60
C GLN A 113 -2.44 5.76 -0.60
N ILE A 114 -3.22 4.72 -0.37
CA ILE A 114 -4.70 4.79 -0.35
C ILE A 114 -5.26 4.33 1.00
N LYS A 115 -5.77 5.28 1.75
CA LYS A 115 -6.35 5.10 3.10
C LYS A 115 -7.06 6.37 3.54
N ARG A 116 -7.93 6.30 4.56
CA ARG A 116 -8.50 7.51 5.17
C ARG A 116 -7.39 8.48 5.53
N LEU A 117 -7.61 9.76 5.30
CA LEU A 117 -6.63 10.77 5.70
C LEU A 117 -6.65 10.94 7.21
N HIS A 118 -5.47 10.83 7.80
CA HIS A 118 -5.26 11.09 9.21
C HIS A 118 -3.78 11.42 9.46
N GLU A 119 -3.48 12.34 10.38
CA GLU A 119 -2.11 12.77 10.67
C GLU A 119 -1.19 11.58 10.96
N TYR A 120 -1.63 10.60 11.77
CA TYR A 120 -0.79 9.44 12.11
C TYR A 120 -0.49 8.51 10.93
N LYS A 121 -1.29 8.52 9.86
CA LYS A 121 -1.04 7.75 8.63
C LYS A 121 0.02 8.37 7.73
N ARG A 122 0.37 9.60 8.02
CA ARG A 122 1.49 10.38 7.48
C ARG A 122 1.46 10.59 5.95
N GLN A 123 0.27 10.80 5.38
CA GLN A 123 0.18 11.26 3.98
C GLN A 123 0.97 12.56 3.76
N GLN A 124 1.04 13.42 4.78
CA GLN A 124 1.88 14.61 4.75
C GLN A 124 3.37 14.29 4.58
N LEU A 125 3.88 13.25 5.25
CA LEU A 125 5.27 12.80 5.07
C LEU A 125 5.54 12.36 3.62
N ASN A 126 4.61 11.62 3.02
CA ASN A 126 4.71 11.23 1.62
C ASN A 126 4.63 12.45 0.69
N ALA A 127 3.77 13.43 0.97
CA ALA A 127 3.72 14.70 0.23
C ALA A 127 5.06 15.47 0.33
N LEU A 128 5.71 15.47 1.49
CA LEU A 128 7.06 16.06 1.66
C LEU A 128 8.12 15.30 0.86
N TYR A 129 8.03 13.97 0.78
CA TYR A 129 8.88 13.17 -0.09
C TYR A 129 8.69 13.54 -1.56
N VAL A 130 7.45 13.74 -2.01
CA VAL A 130 7.13 14.20 -3.37
C VAL A 130 7.78 15.58 -3.65
N ILE A 131 7.69 16.52 -2.71
CA ILE A 131 8.35 17.83 -2.81
C ILE A 131 9.87 17.65 -2.93
N HIS A 132 10.47 16.80 -2.10
CA HIS A 132 11.89 16.51 -2.17
C HIS A 132 12.30 15.98 -3.55
N LYS A 133 11.53 15.01 -4.10
CA LYS A 133 11.78 14.48 -5.46
C LYS A 133 11.62 15.53 -6.54
N TYR A 134 10.61 16.39 -6.45
CA TYR A 134 10.46 17.54 -7.35
C TYR A 134 11.72 18.42 -7.36
N LEU A 135 12.21 18.79 -6.18
CA LEU A 135 13.41 19.62 -6.04
C LEU A 135 14.68 18.92 -6.55
N GLU A 136 14.83 17.60 -6.31
CA GLU A 136 15.94 16.83 -6.87
C GLU A 136 15.94 16.85 -8.41
N ILE A 137 14.77 16.65 -9.03
CA ILE A 137 14.63 16.68 -10.49
C ILE A 137 14.95 18.08 -11.04
N LYS A 138 14.45 19.15 -10.40
CA LYS A 138 14.79 20.54 -10.75
C LYS A 138 16.28 20.82 -10.60
N ALA A 139 16.98 20.17 -9.68
CA ALA A 139 18.43 20.23 -9.52
C ALA A 139 19.21 19.32 -10.49
N GLY A 140 18.51 18.65 -11.43
CA GLY A 140 19.13 17.80 -12.46
C GLY A 140 19.26 16.31 -12.08
N LYS A 141 18.85 15.89 -10.88
CA LYS A 141 18.87 14.48 -10.45
C LYS A 141 17.62 13.74 -10.94
N LYS A 142 17.61 13.35 -12.18
CA LYS A 142 16.49 12.69 -12.83
C LYS A 142 16.49 11.18 -12.52
N PRO A 143 15.36 10.58 -12.12
CA PRO A 143 15.28 9.13 -11.96
C PRO A 143 15.35 8.43 -13.33
N THR A 144 15.90 7.22 -13.35
CA THR A 144 15.99 6.39 -14.57
C THR A 144 14.62 5.87 -15.01
N THR A 145 13.77 5.53 -14.05
CA THR A 145 12.39 5.13 -14.28
C THR A 145 11.46 6.20 -13.70
N PRO A 146 10.51 6.73 -14.49
CA PRO A 146 9.53 7.68 -13.98
C PRO A 146 8.72 7.13 -12.80
N ILE A 147 8.23 8.02 -11.95
CA ILE A 147 7.42 7.68 -10.78
C ILE A 147 6.07 8.37 -10.87
N THR A 148 4.99 7.64 -10.65
CA THR A 148 3.65 8.20 -10.45
C THR A 148 3.18 7.90 -9.04
N VAL A 149 3.02 8.94 -8.23
CA VAL A 149 2.58 8.82 -6.83
C VAL A 149 1.07 9.00 -6.76
N PHE A 150 0.39 7.98 -6.26
CA PHE A 150 -1.06 7.99 -6.11
C PHE A 150 -1.45 8.20 -4.65
N PHE A 151 -2.30 9.19 -4.44
CA PHE A 151 -3.02 9.38 -3.19
C PHE A 151 -4.50 9.07 -3.37
N GLY A 152 -5.07 8.34 -2.43
CA GLY A 152 -6.51 8.13 -2.34
C GLY A 152 -6.95 8.27 -0.90
N ALA A 153 -7.72 9.31 -0.59
CA ALA A 153 -8.10 9.61 0.78
C ALA A 153 -9.44 10.34 0.85
N LYS A 154 -10.04 10.30 2.04
CA LYS A 154 -11.17 11.16 2.42
C LYS A 154 -10.91 11.68 3.82
N ALA A 155 -11.23 12.95 4.04
CA ALA A 155 -11.19 13.60 5.35
C ALA A 155 -12.60 13.74 5.93
N ALA A 156 -12.72 13.63 7.25
CA ALA A 156 -13.96 14.01 7.92
C ALA A 156 -14.18 15.53 7.78
N PRO A 157 -15.43 16.02 7.62
CA PRO A 157 -15.71 17.44 7.39
C PRO A 157 -15.18 18.38 8.48
N ALA A 158 -15.12 17.91 9.74
CA ALA A 158 -14.62 18.71 10.87
C ALA A 158 -13.09 18.60 11.06
N TYR A 159 -12.38 17.78 10.27
CA TYR A 159 -10.95 17.55 10.42
C TYR A 159 -10.16 18.47 9.47
N ILE A 160 -9.99 19.73 9.89
CA ILE A 160 -9.42 20.80 9.05
C ILE A 160 -8.02 20.45 8.54
N ILE A 161 -7.10 20.03 9.43
CA ILE A 161 -5.73 19.66 9.02
C ILE A 161 -5.73 18.56 7.94
N ALA A 162 -6.65 17.60 8.03
CA ALA A 162 -6.78 16.56 7.01
C ALA A 162 -7.23 17.14 5.65
N GLN A 163 -8.09 18.14 5.65
CA GLN A 163 -8.48 18.85 4.42
C GLN A 163 -7.31 19.67 3.86
N ASP A 164 -6.53 20.32 4.71
CA ASP A 164 -5.34 21.06 4.30
C ASP A 164 -4.28 20.14 3.67
N ILE A 165 -4.11 18.92 4.19
CA ILE A 165 -3.21 17.93 3.60
C ILE A 165 -3.72 17.48 2.21
N ILE A 166 -5.03 17.28 2.04
CA ILE A 166 -5.62 16.99 0.72
C ILE A 166 -5.37 18.15 -0.23
N HIS A 167 -5.58 19.39 0.22
CA HIS A 167 -5.32 20.58 -0.57
C HIS A 167 -3.84 20.67 -0.98
N LEU A 168 -2.90 20.42 -0.07
CA LEU A 168 -1.47 20.34 -0.40
C LEU A 168 -1.20 19.33 -1.53
N ILE A 169 -1.78 18.13 -1.43
CA ILE A 169 -1.60 17.09 -2.44
C ILE A 169 -2.16 17.52 -3.81
N LEU A 170 -3.31 18.19 -3.82
CA LEU A 170 -3.90 18.74 -5.06
C LEU A 170 -3.03 19.85 -5.66
N CYS A 171 -2.49 20.74 -4.85
CA CYS A 171 -1.52 21.75 -5.30
C CYS A 171 -0.26 21.11 -5.89
N LEU A 172 0.25 20.04 -5.28
CA LEU A 172 1.40 19.28 -5.81
C LEU A 172 1.06 18.60 -7.14
N GLN A 173 -0.14 18.02 -7.26
CA GLN A 173 -0.62 17.46 -8.52
C GLN A 173 -0.63 18.51 -9.62
N GLU A 174 -1.21 19.69 -9.37
CA GLU A 174 -1.28 20.77 -10.34
C GLU A 174 0.11 21.27 -10.72
N LEU A 175 0.96 21.57 -9.74
CA LEU A 175 2.31 22.07 -9.95
C LEU A 175 3.16 21.10 -10.78
N ILE A 176 3.24 19.84 -10.33
CA ILE A 176 4.17 18.83 -10.88
C ILE A 176 3.71 18.40 -12.27
N ASN A 177 2.43 18.12 -12.45
CA ASN A 177 1.92 17.60 -13.71
C ASN A 177 1.93 18.66 -14.83
N ASN A 178 2.01 19.96 -14.50
CA ASN A 178 2.15 21.06 -15.45
C ASN A 178 3.62 21.55 -15.62
N ASP A 179 4.56 21.06 -14.84
CA ASP A 179 5.99 21.40 -15.01
C ASP A 179 6.66 20.48 -16.04
N HIS A 180 6.88 20.96 -17.26
CA HIS A 180 7.46 20.19 -18.37
C HIS A 180 8.90 19.69 -18.12
N GLU A 181 9.62 20.25 -17.15
CA GLU A 181 10.94 19.75 -16.76
C GLU A 181 10.83 18.56 -15.83
N VAL A 182 9.71 18.42 -15.10
CA VAL A 182 9.51 17.43 -14.06
C VAL A 182 8.53 16.32 -14.46
N ASN A 183 7.44 16.65 -15.15
CA ASN A 183 6.37 15.69 -15.44
C ASN A 183 6.78 14.46 -16.28
N PRO A 184 7.90 14.47 -17.07
CA PRO A 184 8.38 13.24 -17.68
C PRO A 184 8.93 12.23 -16.67
N TYR A 185 9.26 12.65 -15.43
CA TYR A 185 9.93 11.85 -14.41
C TYR A 185 9.11 11.62 -13.16
N LEU A 186 8.23 12.55 -12.82
CA LEU A 186 7.40 12.51 -11.62
C LEU A 186 6.01 13.02 -11.94
N ASN A 187 4.99 12.28 -11.52
CA ASN A 187 3.59 12.69 -11.60
C ASN A 187 2.90 12.41 -10.26
N VAL A 188 1.87 13.18 -9.97
CA VAL A 188 1.02 13.00 -8.77
C VAL A 188 -0.42 12.86 -9.20
N VAL A 189 -1.11 11.91 -8.61
CA VAL A 189 -2.54 11.66 -8.85
C VAL A 189 -3.27 11.57 -7.52
N MET A 190 -4.18 12.51 -7.28
CA MET A 190 -5.17 12.40 -6.20
C MET A 190 -6.45 11.77 -6.75
N VAL A 191 -6.77 10.57 -6.30
CA VAL A 191 -7.97 9.84 -6.74
C VAL A 191 -9.21 10.44 -6.08
N GLU A 192 -10.15 10.92 -6.91
CA GLU A 192 -11.42 11.45 -6.42
C GLU A 192 -12.28 10.40 -5.74
N ASN A 193 -12.91 10.79 -4.64
CA ASN A 193 -13.88 9.97 -3.92
C ASN A 193 -13.43 8.53 -3.71
N TYR A 194 -12.19 8.35 -3.24
CA TYR A 194 -11.61 7.03 -2.98
C TYR A 194 -12.59 6.11 -2.23
N ASN A 195 -12.77 4.91 -2.74
CA ASN A 195 -13.69 3.89 -2.25
C ASN A 195 -13.19 2.49 -2.62
N VAL A 196 -13.97 1.46 -2.28
CA VAL A 196 -13.59 0.06 -2.55
C VAL A 196 -13.44 -0.23 -4.04
N THR A 197 -14.23 0.38 -4.91
CA THR A 197 -14.12 0.20 -6.37
C THR A 197 -12.79 0.72 -6.91
N TRP A 198 -12.31 1.85 -6.38
CA TRP A 198 -10.97 2.35 -6.68
C TRP A 198 -9.87 1.43 -6.13
N ALA A 199 -10.05 0.92 -4.91
CA ALA A 199 -9.09 -0.01 -4.31
C ALA A 199 -8.90 -1.27 -5.17
N GLU A 200 -9.98 -1.81 -5.75
CA GLU A 200 -9.95 -2.97 -6.64
C GLU A 200 -9.16 -2.73 -7.94
N LYS A 201 -8.93 -1.48 -8.33
CA LYS A 201 -8.12 -1.10 -9.50
C LYS A 201 -6.69 -0.69 -9.13
N LEU A 202 -6.55 0.06 -8.05
CA LEU A 202 -5.26 0.59 -7.60
C LEU A 202 -4.36 -0.52 -7.02
N ILE A 203 -4.92 -1.45 -6.23
CA ILE A 203 -4.14 -2.48 -5.55
C ILE A 203 -3.42 -3.42 -6.53
N PRO A 204 -4.07 -3.99 -7.57
CA PRO A 204 -3.38 -4.84 -8.53
C PRO A 204 -2.32 -4.12 -9.37
N ALA A 205 -2.49 -2.83 -9.62
CA ALA A 205 -1.58 -2.02 -10.43
C ALA A 205 -0.37 -1.47 -9.65
N CYS A 206 -0.34 -1.63 -8.34
CA CYS A 206 0.66 -1.04 -7.45
C CYS A 206 2.03 -1.73 -7.56
N ASP A 207 3.11 -0.94 -7.61
CA ASP A 207 4.48 -1.43 -7.44
C ASP A 207 4.97 -1.22 -6.01
N ILE A 208 4.75 -0.02 -5.45
CA ILE A 208 5.18 0.35 -4.10
C ILE A 208 3.95 0.72 -3.26
N SER A 209 3.78 0.02 -2.15
CA SER A 209 2.70 0.21 -1.19
C SER A 209 3.20 0.98 0.03
N GLU A 210 2.63 2.15 0.28
CA GLU A 210 2.98 3.03 1.40
C GLU A 210 2.21 2.69 2.67
N GLN A 211 2.91 2.09 3.64
CA GLN A 211 2.39 1.64 4.94
C GLN A 211 3.16 2.32 6.08
N ILE A 212 3.20 3.64 6.04
CA ILE A 212 4.13 4.51 6.77
C ILE A 212 3.51 5.20 8.01
N SER A 213 2.54 4.60 8.67
CA SER A 213 1.95 5.13 9.91
C SER A 213 3.01 5.40 10.98
N LEU A 214 2.74 6.37 11.84
CA LEU A 214 3.56 6.58 13.04
C LEU A 214 3.46 5.33 13.92
N ALA A 215 4.60 4.79 14.34
CA ALA A 215 4.67 3.58 15.14
C ALA A 215 3.76 3.67 16.39
N SER A 216 3.09 2.58 16.74
CA SER A 216 2.08 2.44 17.79
C SER A 216 0.71 3.10 17.52
N LYS A 217 0.41 3.59 16.31
CA LYS A 217 -0.85 4.28 16.01
C LYS A 217 -1.80 3.52 15.08
N GLU A 218 -1.28 2.70 14.16
CA GLU A 218 -2.10 1.85 13.30
C GLU A 218 -2.35 0.50 13.96
N ALA A 219 -3.56 0.23 14.41
CA ALA A 219 -3.90 -0.97 15.17
C ALA A 219 -3.58 -2.29 14.43
N SER A 220 -3.74 -2.33 13.12
CA SER A 220 -3.39 -3.46 12.26
C SER A 220 -3.07 -2.98 10.84
N GLY A 221 -4.02 -2.32 10.19
CA GLY A 221 -4.05 -2.18 8.75
C GLY A 221 -4.52 -3.48 8.06
N THR A 222 -5.06 -3.34 6.87
CA THR A 222 -5.39 -4.45 5.97
C THR A 222 -4.95 -4.19 4.54
N GLY A 223 -4.69 -2.92 4.19
CA GLY A 223 -4.12 -2.52 2.90
C GLY A 223 -2.77 -3.18 2.66
N ASN A 224 -1.90 -3.23 3.67
CA ASN A 224 -0.61 -3.90 3.64
C ASN A 224 -0.72 -5.34 3.10
N MET A 225 -1.67 -6.13 3.60
CA MET A 225 -1.90 -7.51 3.16
C MET A 225 -2.43 -7.56 1.71
N LYS A 226 -3.34 -6.66 1.33
CA LYS A 226 -3.96 -6.62 0.00
C LYS A 226 -2.94 -6.30 -1.09
N PHE A 227 -2.09 -5.31 -0.85
CA PHE A 227 -1.04 -4.91 -1.76
C PHE A 227 0.01 -6.00 -1.94
N MET A 228 0.49 -6.59 -0.84
CA MET A 228 1.48 -7.67 -0.89
C MET A 228 0.94 -8.91 -1.60
N LEU A 229 -0.32 -9.29 -1.37
CA LEU A 229 -0.99 -10.38 -2.09
C LEU A 229 -1.03 -10.15 -3.60
N ASN A 230 -1.02 -8.90 -4.06
CA ASN A 230 -0.99 -8.51 -5.47
C ASN A 230 0.42 -8.17 -5.98
N GLY A 231 1.46 -8.54 -5.24
CA GLY A 231 2.86 -8.41 -5.67
C GLY A 231 3.47 -7.02 -5.53
N ALA A 232 2.87 -6.11 -4.74
CA ALA A 232 3.48 -4.82 -4.45
C ALA A 232 4.54 -4.96 -3.35
N LEU A 233 5.65 -4.22 -3.50
CA LEU A 233 6.65 -4.05 -2.46
C LEU A 233 6.13 -3.10 -1.39
N THR A 234 6.36 -3.40 -0.13
CA THR A 234 5.93 -2.55 0.99
C THR A 234 7.08 -1.67 1.47
N VAL A 235 6.84 -0.35 1.49
CA VAL A 235 7.61 0.62 2.29
C VAL A 235 6.79 0.93 3.53
N GLY A 236 7.34 0.71 4.71
CA GLY A 236 6.54 0.79 5.93
C GLY A 236 7.33 1.04 7.20
N THR A 237 6.59 1.09 8.29
CA THR A 237 7.11 1.19 9.65
C THR A 237 6.77 -0.06 10.45
N MET A 238 7.48 -0.30 11.55
CA MET A 238 7.20 -1.41 12.47
C MET A 238 5.98 -1.07 13.33
N ASP A 239 4.79 -1.19 12.71
CA ASP A 239 3.51 -0.88 13.32
C ASP A 239 2.39 -1.80 12.80
N GLY A 240 1.41 -2.07 13.62
CA GLY A 240 0.26 -2.90 13.29
C GLY A 240 0.67 -4.27 12.74
N ALA A 241 -0.01 -4.71 11.70
CA ALA A 241 0.28 -5.98 11.04
C ALA A 241 1.58 -5.98 10.22
N ASN A 242 2.22 -4.82 9.98
CA ASN A 242 3.52 -4.79 9.31
C ASN A 242 4.58 -5.57 10.10
N VAL A 243 4.48 -5.61 11.43
CA VAL A 243 5.39 -6.38 12.30
C VAL A 243 5.31 -7.87 11.96
N GLU A 244 4.10 -8.41 11.93
CA GLU A 244 3.86 -9.83 11.60
C GLU A 244 4.21 -10.12 10.13
N ILE A 245 3.93 -9.21 9.21
CA ILE A 245 4.35 -9.34 7.81
C ILE A 245 5.88 -9.41 7.71
N TYR A 246 6.59 -8.53 8.43
CA TYR A 246 8.05 -8.54 8.45
C TYR A 246 8.63 -9.86 8.96
N GLU A 247 8.01 -10.45 9.99
CA GLU A 247 8.39 -11.74 10.54
C GLU A 247 8.19 -12.89 9.53
N GLU A 248 7.08 -12.85 8.79
CA GLU A 248 6.73 -13.89 7.81
C GLU A 248 7.54 -13.79 6.51
N VAL A 249 7.73 -12.59 5.95
CA VAL A 249 8.41 -12.43 4.66
C VAL A 249 9.93 -12.29 4.79
N GLY A 250 10.42 -11.95 5.97
CA GLY A 250 11.84 -11.67 6.22
C GLY A 250 12.28 -10.26 5.80
N LYS A 251 13.37 -9.82 6.41
CA LYS A 251 13.89 -8.43 6.29
C LYS A 251 14.25 -7.99 4.86
N ASP A 252 14.56 -8.93 3.99
CA ASP A 252 15.03 -8.65 2.62
C ASP A 252 13.87 -8.46 1.62
N ASN A 253 12.61 -8.70 2.07
CA ASN A 253 11.42 -8.65 1.25
C ASN A 253 10.44 -7.52 1.62
N ILE A 254 10.86 -6.62 2.51
CA ILE A 254 10.07 -5.46 2.95
C ILE A 254 11.01 -4.31 3.33
N PHE A 255 10.66 -3.09 2.98
CA PHE A 255 11.47 -1.90 3.27
C PHE A 255 10.94 -1.20 4.52
N ILE A 256 11.63 -1.40 5.64
CA ILE A 256 11.25 -0.81 6.94
C ILE A 256 12.15 0.37 7.27
N PHE A 257 11.55 1.45 7.77
CA PHE A 257 12.26 2.65 8.24
C PHE A 257 11.61 3.26 9.48
N GLY A 258 12.35 4.17 10.13
CA GLY A 258 11.91 4.89 11.32
C GLY A 258 12.13 4.12 12.62
N LEU A 259 11.72 4.77 13.72
CA LEU A 259 11.86 4.23 15.07
C LEU A 259 10.78 3.20 15.37
N SER A 260 11.09 2.26 16.23
CA SER A 260 10.13 1.30 16.79
C SER A 260 9.19 1.97 17.81
N ALA A 261 8.14 1.25 18.21
CA ALA A 261 7.21 1.75 19.24
C ALA A 261 7.84 1.85 20.65
N GLN A 262 9.00 1.20 20.87
CA GLN A 262 9.74 1.26 22.15
C GLN A 262 10.76 2.41 22.18
N GLU A 263 11.24 2.87 21.06
CA GLU A 263 12.12 4.04 20.91
C GLU A 263 11.34 5.34 20.87
#